data_f549eb29e78d233bd7652dbf8c3aa56b
#
_entry.id   f549eb29e78d233bd7652dbf8c3aa56b
#
_cell.length_a   1.000
_cell.length_b   1.000
_cell.length_c   1.000
_cell.angle_alpha   90.00
_cell.angle_beta   90.00
_cell.angle_gamma   90.00
#
_symmetry.space_group_name_H-M   'P 1'
#
loop_
_entity.id
_entity.type
_entity.pdbx_description
1 polymer ?
#
loop_
_entity_poly.entity_id
_entity_poly.type
_entity_poly.pdbx_seq_one_letter_code
_entity_poly.pdbx_strand_id
1 'polypeptide(L)'
;LEHRIIRTPREPFVTFDEDALRELRCIRFAARFGWEIEPDTLRGITDNAERIRIITQDRITDEFSRMLLGPRPDYAFTLLKDTGLLAHILPEWLPTLPAPYGTCTCWDYLLRTIRDSEPQLASRLTAFTQQLEVEERAAFLRRMNYPVEMQKSVQRLSLPIQAFNKCHHGKPLTDAALRRLQYEWNGEASSVLHLLSVIHQ
;
A
#
# COMPACT_ATOMS: atom_id res chain seq x y z
N LEU A 1 22.13 -3.94 -16.96
CA LEU A 1 22.03 -2.70 -16.15
C LEU A 1 22.06 -1.42 -17.00
N GLU A 2 22.69 -1.45 -18.17
CA GLU A 2 22.84 -0.27 -19.05
C GLU A 2 21.50 0.26 -19.58
N HIS A 3 20.53 -0.61 -19.85
CA HIS A 3 19.25 -0.22 -20.45
C HIS A 3 18.15 0.15 -19.43
N ARG A 4 18.40 0.06 -18.12
CA ARG A 4 17.40 0.35 -17.05
C ARG A 4 16.07 -0.37 -17.24
N ILE A 5 16.10 -1.61 -17.72
CA ILE A 5 14.95 -2.45 -18.00
C ILE A 5 15.01 -3.70 -17.12
N ILE A 6 13.88 -4.07 -16.52
CA ILE A 6 13.67 -5.33 -15.81
C ILE A 6 13.16 -6.36 -16.81
N ARG A 7 13.86 -7.47 -16.97
CA ARG A 7 13.43 -8.59 -17.80
C ARG A 7 13.81 -9.92 -17.18
N THR A 8 13.08 -10.96 -17.52
CA THR A 8 13.42 -12.33 -17.14
C THR A 8 14.63 -12.84 -17.94
N PRO A 9 15.50 -13.66 -17.33
CA PRO A 9 16.66 -14.22 -18.03
C PRO A 9 16.28 -15.29 -19.06
N ARG A 10 15.09 -15.89 -18.92
CA ARG A 10 14.50 -16.87 -19.81
C ARG A 10 13.12 -16.39 -20.23
N GLU A 11 12.43 -17.19 -21.02
CA GLU A 11 11.06 -16.97 -21.42
C GLU A 11 10.18 -16.67 -20.17
N PRO A 12 9.39 -15.57 -20.17
CA PRO A 12 8.68 -15.10 -18.98
C PRO A 12 7.72 -16.13 -18.40
N PHE A 13 6.93 -16.81 -19.25
CA PHE A 13 5.98 -17.81 -18.80
C PHE A 13 6.67 -18.94 -18.01
N VAL A 14 7.75 -19.50 -18.55
CA VAL A 14 8.53 -20.56 -17.87
C VAL A 14 9.09 -20.06 -16.54
N THR A 15 9.59 -18.83 -16.53
CA THR A 15 10.20 -18.22 -15.34
C THR A 15 9.18 -18.03 -14.20
N PHE A 16 7.97 -17.61 -14.51
CA PHE A 16 6.91 -17.38 -13.52
C PHE A 16 6.17 -18.67 -13.15
N ASP A 17 6.09 -19.63 -14.06
CA ASP A 17 5.54 -20.96 -13.77
C ASP A 17 6.37 -21.71 -12.71
N GLU A 18 7.70 -21.56 -12.74
CA GLU A 18 8.59 -22.15 -11.73
C GLU A 18 8.42 -21.53 -10.32
N ASP A 19 8.22 -20.22 -10.21
CA ASP A 19 7.97 -19.51 -8.95
C ASP A 19 7.23 -18.19 -9.21
N ALA A 20 5.92 -18.19 -8.98
CA ALA A 20 5.06 -17.03 -9.18
C ALA A 20 5.45 -15.81 -8.30
N LEU A 21 6.18 -15.99 -7.19
CA LEU A 21 6.68 -14.86 -6.40
C LEU A 21 7.64 -13.96 -7.20
N ARG A 22 8.25 -14.49 -8.27
CA ARG A 22 9.11 -13.71 -9.16
C ARG A 22 8.36 -12.55 -9.83
N GLU A 23 7.05 -12.68 -10.04
CA GLU A 23 6.18 -11.60 -10.52
C GLU A 23 6.22 -10.39 -9.59
N LEU A 24 5.99 -10.61 -8.29
CA LEU A 24 6.07 -9.55 -7.28
C LEU A 24 7.47 -8.96 -7.17
N ARG A 25 8.51 -9.79 -7.29
CA ARG A 25 9.90 -9.34 -7.27
C ARG A 25 10.24 -8.47 -8.47
N CYS A 26 9.76 -8.79 -9.67
CA CYS A 26 9.93 -7.94 -10.85
C CYS A 26 9.33 -6.55 -10.62
N ILE A 27 8.08 -6.47 -10.14
CA ILE A 27 7.41 -5.22 -9.81
C ILE A 27 8.17 -4.44 -8.73
N ARG A 28 8.58 -5.10 -7.66
CA ARG A 28 9.35 -4.48 -6.58
C ARG A 28 10.69 -3.91 -7.08
N PHE A 29 11.42 -4.63 -7.92
CA PHE A 29 12.67 -4.13 -8.47
C PHE A 29 12.45 -2.98 -9.45
N ALA A 30 11.41 -3.04 -10.29
CA ALA A 30 11.03 -1.93 -11.18
C ALA A 30 10.77 -0.66 -10.35
N ALA A 31 9.97 -0.76 -9.30
CA ALA A 31 9.67 0.36 -8.42
C ALA A 31 10.89 0.85 -7.62
N ARG A 32 11.74 -0.08 -7.15
CA ARG A 32 12.95 0.28 -6.39
C ARG A 32 13.96 1.07 -7.21
N PHE A 33 14.15 0.68 -8.47
CA PHE A 33 15.15 1.29 -9.34
C PHE A 33 14.56 2.39 -10.24
N GLY A 34 13.24 2.51 -10.31
CA GLY A 34 12.56 3.40 -11.25
C GLY A 34 12.76 2.95 -12.70
N TRP A 35 12.84 1.64 -12.93
CA TRP A 35 13.06 1.03 -14.25
C TRP A 35 11.75 0.49 -14.81
N GLU A 36 11.66 0.45 -16.13
CA GLU A 36 10.55 -0.17 -16.84
C GLU A 36 10.68 -1.69 -16.83
N ILE A 37 9.53 -2.37 -16.90
CA ILE A 37 9.49 -3.81 -17.15
C ILE A 37 9.35 -4.02 -18.65
N GLU A 38 10.18 -4.89 -19.22
CA GLU A 38 10.10 -5.26 -20.64
C GLU A 38 8.68 -5.73 -20.99
N PRO A 39 8.13 -5.34 -22.16
CA PRO A 39 6.75 -5.67 -22.52
C PRO A 39 6.42 -7.16 -22.47
N ASP A 40 7.33 -8.04 -22.92
CA ASP A 40 7.10 -9.48 -22.88
C ASP A 40 7.11 -10.02 -21.44
N THR A 41 7.99 -9.50 -20.60
CA THR A 41 8.03 -9.82 -19.17
C THR A 41 6.74 -9.34 -18.48
N LEU A 42 6.25 -8.13 -18.81
CA LEU A 42 5.02 -7.58 -18.25
C LEU A 42 3.78 -8.41 -18.67
N ARG A 43 3.72 -8.82 -19.94
CA ARG A 43 2.69 -9.75 -20.41
C ARG A 43 2.74 -11.08 -19.66
N GLY A 44 3.94 -11.67 -19.49
CA GLY A 44 4.11 -12.89 -18.72
C GLY A 44 3.61 -12.77 -17.27
N ILE A 45 3.81 -11.63 -16.61
CA ILE A 45 3.23 -11.36 -15.28
C ILE A 45 1.71 -11.35 -15.36
N THR A 46 1.13 -10.63 -16.32
CA THR A 46 -0.33 -10.51 -16.47
C THR A 46 -0.99 -11.87 -16.76
N ASP A 47 -0.40 -12.66 -17.66
CA ASP A 47 -0.94 -13.96 -18.07
C ASP A 47 -0.84 -15.01 -16.95
N ASN A 48 0.10 -14.87 -16.04
CA ASN A 48 0.31 -15.80 -14.91
C ASN A 48 -0.22 -15.28 -13.56
N ALA A 49 -0.78 -14.08 -13.49
CA ALA A 49 -1.14 -13.39 -12.24
C ALA A 49 -1.98 -14.23 -11.27
N GLU A 50 -2.83 -15.13 -11.77
CA GLU A 50 -3.64 -16.03 -10.93
C GLU A 50 -2.78 -17.01 -10.11
N ARG A 51 -1.60 -17.38 -10.62
CA ARG A 51 -0.73 -18.35 -9.94
C ARG A 51 -0.14 -17.82 -8.64
N ILE A 52 -0.21 -16.51 -8.39
CA ILE A 52 0.21 -15.96 -7.10
C ILE A 52 -0.54 -16.59 -5.92
N ARG A 53 -1.72 -17.17 -6.15
CA ARG A 53 -2.54 -17.85 -5.13
C ARG A 53 -1.89 -19.13 -4.56
N ILE A 54 -0.91 -19.72 -5.26
CA ILE A 54 -0.18 -20.90 -4.74
C ILE A 54 0.94 -20.50 -3.78
N ILE A 55 1.32 -19.23 -3.74
CA ILE A 55 2.37 -18.71 -2.87
C ILE A 55 1.82 -18.51 -1.46
N THR A 56 2.62 -18.86 -0.47
CA THR A 56 2.24 -18.67 0.94
C THR A 56 2.06 -17.19 1.26
N GLN A 57 1.09 -16.90 2.12
CA GLN A 57 0.74 -15.52 2.48
C GLN A 57 1.94 -14.76 3.05
N ASP A 58 2.80 -15.41 3.84
CA ASP A 58 3.98 -14.77 4.43
C ASP A 58 4.96 -14.25 3.37
N ARG A 59 5.17 -15.03 2.29
CA ARG A 59 6.04 -14.61 1.18
C ARG A 59 5.43 -13.42 0.42
N ILE A 60 4.13 -13.44 0.21
CA ILE A 60 3.39 -12.32 -0.42
C ILE A 60 3.51 -11.08 0.46
N THR A 61 3.27 -11.23 1.77
CA THR A 61 3.31 -10.12 2.73
C THR A 61 4.70 -9.49 2.85
N ASP A 62 5.77 -10.29 2.78
CA ASP A 62 7.14 -9.78 2.78
C ASP A 62 7.40 -8.90 1.53
N GLU A 63 7.06 -9.38 0.33
CA GLU A 63 7.23 -8.60 -0.91
C GLU A 63 6.33 -7.35 -0.92
N PHE A 64 5.08 -7.47 -0.47
CA PHE A 64 4.13 -6.36 -0.33
C PHE A 64 4.66 -5.27 0.63
N SER A 65 5.18 -5.67 1.79
CA SER A 65 5.76 -4.76 2.78
C SER A 65 7.00 -4.05 2.24
N ARG A 66 7.85 -4.77 1.49
CA ARG A 66 9.01 -4.18 0.82
C ARG A 66 8.64 -3.20 -0.29
N MET A 67 7.52 -3.41 -0.99
CA MET A 67 7.00 -2.45 -1.96
C MET A 67 6.48 -1.19 -1.26
N LEU A 68 5.72 -1.35 -0.16
CA LEU A 68 5.30 -0.21 0.66
C LEU A 68 6.48 0.61 1.17
N LEU A 69 7.54 -0.03 1.64
CA LEU A 69 8.74 0.65 2.16
C LEU A 69 9.69 1.17 1.07
N GLY A 70 9.46 0.79 -0.17
CA GLY A 70 10.28 1.20 -1.31
C GLY A 70 10.22 2.71 -1.59
N PRO A 71 11.13 3.20 -2.45
CA PRO A 71 11.18 4.63 -2.81
C PRO A 71 10.01 5.08 -3.67
N ARG A 72 9.36 4.16 -4.40
CA ARG A 72 8.22 4.45 -5.28
C ARG A 72 7.08 3.45 -5.05
N PRO A 73 6.43 3.48 -3.88
CA PRO A 73 5.30 2.59 -3.61
C PRO A 73 4.12 2.84 -4.57
N ASP A 74 3.89 4.09 -4.96
CA ASP A 74 2.92 4.49 -5.98
C ASP A 74 3.09 3.67 -7.28
N TYR A 75 4.29 3.61 -7.81
CA TYR A 75 4.60 2.87 -9.03
C TYR A 75 4.43 1.35 -8.85
N ALA A 76 4.88 0.79 -7.72
CA ALA A 76 4.70 -0.62 -7.42
C ALA A 76 3.22 -1.01 -7.41
N PHE A 77 2.38 -0.23 -6.73
CA PHE A 77 0.95 -0.53 -6.61
C PHE A 77 0.18 -0.27 -7.92
N THR A 78 0.61 0.68 -8.73
CA THR A 78 0.11 0.84 -10.11
C THR A 78 0.36 -0.43 -10.92
N LEU A 79 1.60 -0.93 -10.93
CA LEU A 79 1.94 -2.16 -11.64
C LEU A 79 1.16 -3.38 -11.12
N LEU A 80 1.00 -3.52 -9.79
CA LEU A 80 0.19 -4.60 -9.20
C LEU A 80 -1.26 -4.58 -9.67
N LYS A 81 -1.85 -3.38 -9.80
CA LYS A 81 -3.21 -3.21 -10.31
C LYS A 81 -3.29 -3.53 -11.80
N ASP A 82 -2.40 -2.95 -12.60
CA ASP A 82 -2.43 -3.04 -14.07
C ASP A 82 -2.16 -4.47 -14.56
N THR A 83 -1.35 -5.25 -13.83
CA THR A 83 -1.10 -6.67 -14.11
C THR A 83 -2.17 -7.62 -13.55
N GLY A 84 -3.15 -7.11 -12.79
CA GLY A 84 -4.17 -7.93 -12.15
C GLY A 84 -3.73 -8.66 -10.88
N LEU A 85 -2.44 -8.64 -10.53
CA LEU A 85 -1.92 -9.30 -9.32
C LEU A 85 -2.62 -8.83 -8.05
N LEU A 86 -2.93 -7.51 -7.97
CA LEU A 86 -3.58 -6.95 -6.81
C LEU A 86 -4.95 -7.59 -6.53
N ALA A 87 -5.72 -7.89 -7.57
CA ALA A 87 -7.02 -8.55 -7.46
C ALA A 87 -6.91 -10.00 -6.91
N HIS A 88 -5.81 -10.68 -7.17
CA HIS A 88 -5.56 -12.02 -6.64
C HIS A 88 -5.04 -11.98 -5.20
N ILE A 89 -4.26 -10.96 -4.86
CA ILE A 89 -3.73 -10.76 -3.50
C ILE A 89 -4.82 -10.23 -2.56
N LEU A 90 -5.64 -9.28 -3.03
CA LEU A 90 -6.66 -8.57 -2.25
C LEU A 90 -8.02 -8.53 -2.98
N PRO A 91 -8.66 -9.66 -3.22
CA PRO A 91 -9.88 -9.73 -4.04
C PRO A 91 -11.08 -8.97 -3.45
N GLU A 92 -11.14 -8.81 -2.12
CA GLU A 92 -12.27 -8.19 -1.43
C GLU A 92 -12.11 -6.67 -1.28
N TRP A 93 -10.91 -6.17 -1.49
CA TRP A 93 -10.57 -4.78 -1.14
C TRP A 93 -10.82 -3.78 -2.29
N LEU A 94 -10.58 -4.17 -3.53
CA LEU A 94 -10.69 -3.30 -4.70
C LEU A 94 -12.11 -2.70 -4.93
N PRO A 95 -13.20 -3.47 -4.71
CA PRO A 95 -14.55 -2.95 -4.92
C PRO A 95 -15.03 -1.96 -3.86
N THR A 96 -14.40 -1.94 -2.68
CA THR A 96 -14.88 -1.20 -1.50
C THR A 96 -14.33 0.23 -1.39
N LEU A 97 -13.42 0.62 -2.29
CA LEU A 97 -12.86 1.96 -2.27
C LEU A 97 -13.93 3.00 -2.65
N PRO A 98 -14.40 3.84 -1.71
CA PRO A 98 -15.37 4.89 -2.02
C PRO A 98 -14.75 5.93 -2.95
N ALA A 99 -15.55 6.57 -3.78
CA ALA A 99 -15.09 7.68 -4.61
C ALA A 99 -14.75 8.90 -3.74
N PRO A 100 -13.55 9.49 -3.87
CA PRO A 100 -13.15 10.63 -3.05
C PRO A 100 -13.83 11.91 -3.50
N TYR A 101 -13.70 12.93 -2.67
CA TYR A 101 -14.12 14.27 -2.99
C TYR A 101 -13.26 14.86 -4.14
N GLY A 102 -13.90 15.34 -5.20
CA GLY A 102 -13.23 16.06 -6.29
C GLY A 102 -12.91 15.25 -7.54
N THR A 103 -11.96 15.72 -8.35
CA THR A 103 -11.60 15.19 -9.67
C THR A 103 -10.61 14.02 -9.63
N CYS A 104 -10.07 13.69 -8.46
CA CYS A 104 -9.10 12.61 -8.25
C CYS A 104 -9.81 11.27 -8.04
N THR A 105 -9.32 10.20 -8.65
CA THR A 105 -9.85 8.86 -8.38
C THR A 105 -9.41 8.38 -6.99
N CYS A 106 -10.17 7.47 -6.36
CA CYS A 106 -9.78 6.84 -5.09
C CYS A 106 -8.40 6.21 -5.16
N TRP A 107 -8.08 5.65 -6.31
CA TRP A 107 -6.81 4.99 -6.53
C TRP A 107 -5.65 6.00 -6.53
N ASP A 108 -5.77 7.10 -7.27
CA ASP A 108 -4.73 8.14 -7.31
C ASP A 108 -4.51 8.77 -5.95
N TYR A 109 -5.59 9.00 -5.21
CA TYR A 109 -5.52 9.49 -3.83
C TYR A 109 -4.78 8.51 -2.91
N LEU A 110 -5.09 7.21 -2.99
CA LEU A 110 -4.40 6.16 -2.24
C LEU A 110 -2.90 6.14 -2.58
N LEU A 111 -2.56 6.12 -3.87
CA LEU A 111 -1.17 6.10 -4.33
C LEU A 111 -0.38 7.30 -3.81
N ARG A 112 -0.98 8.49 -3.89
CA ARG A 112 -0.38 9.70 -3.32
C ARG A 112 -0.16 9.57 -1.83
N THR A 113 -1.18 9.14 -1.08
CA THR A 113 -1.11 9.03 0.37
C THR A 113 -0.02 8.05 0.83
N ILE A 114 0.10 6.89 0.20
CA ILE A 114 1.17 5.93 0.55
C ILE A 114 2.57 6.43 0.15
N ARG A 115 2.70 7.15 -0.96
CA ARG A 115 3.97 7.71 -1.42
C ARG A 115 4.47 8.79 -0.46
N ASP A 116 3.59 9.70 -0.07
CA ASP A 116 3.93 10.89 0.69
C ASP A 116 3.98 10.63 2.21
N SER A 117 3.49 9.46 2.67
CA SER A 117 3.60 9.03 4.07
C SER A 117 5.04 8.68 4.45
N GLU A 118 5.36 8.82 5.75
CA GLU A 118 6.65 8.38 6.30
C GLU A 118 7.01 6.97 5.86
N PRO A 119 8.28 6.69 5.50
CA PRO A 119 8.72 5.37 5.03
C PRO A 119 8.87 4.37 6.19
N GLN A 120 7.86 4.31 7.05
CA GLN A 120 7.70 3.35 8.12
C GLN A 120 6.52 2.44 7.83
N LEU A 121 6.66 1.13 8.08
CA LEU A 121 5.65 0.16 7.66
C LEU A 121 4.29 0.43 8.31
N ALA A 122 4.24 0.77 9.60
CA ALA A 122 2.99 1.08 10.28
C ALA A 122 2.29 2.32 9.67
N SER A 123 3.05 3.38 9.37
CA SER A 123 2.52 4.61 8.76
C SER A 123 1.98 4.33 7.36
N ARG A 124 2.71 3.62 6.51
CA ARG A 124 2.28 3.29 5.16
C ARG A 124 1.15 2.28 5.09
N LEU A 125 1.09 1.31 6.03
CA LEU A 125 -0.07 0.43 6.18
C LEU A 125 -1.29 1.21 6.65
N THR A 126 -1.11 2.18 7.55
CA THR A 126 -2.21 3.06 7.98
C THR A 126 -2.73 3.89 6.81
N ALA A 127 -1.83 4.49 6.02
CA ALA A 127 -2.18 5.24 4.82
C ALA A 127 -2.89 4.34 3.78
N PHE A 128 -2.39 3.12 3.57
CA PHE A 128 -2.97 2.16 2.64
C PHE A 128 -4.38 1.73 3.05
N THR A 129 -4.62 1.55 4.34
CA THR A 129 -5.90 1.06 4.88
C THR A 129 -6.80 2.14 5.46
N GLN A 130 -6.50 3.42 5.22
CA GLN A 130 -7.19 4.55 5.86
C GLN A 130 -8.69 4.62 5.57
N GLN A 131 -9.10 4.11 4.41
CA GLN A 131 -10.51 4.12 3.97
C GLN A 131 -11.32 2.93 4.51
N LEU A 132 -10.65 1.94 5.11
CA LEU A 132 -11.29 0.79 5.70
C LEU A 132 -11.82 1.10 7.10
N GLU A 133 -12.97 0.56 7.42
CA GLU A 133 -13.47 0.56 8.80
C GLU A 133 -12.56 -0.28 9.72
N VAL A 134 -12.72 -0.12 11.03
CA VAL A 134 -11.82 -0.76 12.03
C VAL A 134 -11.76 -2.27 11.87
N GLU A 135 -12.93 -2.89 11.68
CA GLU A 135 -13.07 -4.34 11.54
C GLU A 135 -12.46 -4.85 10.23
N GLU A 136 -12.69 -4.14 9.14
CA GLU A 136 -12.14 -4.48 7.82
C GLU A 136 -10.62 -4.35 7.80
N ARG A 137 -10.08 -3.28 8.40
CA ARG A 137 -8.63 -3.09 8.56
C ARG A 137 -8.01 -4.21 9.39
N ALA A 138 -8.63 -4.57 10.51
CA ALA A 138 -8.17 -5.67 11.34
C ALA A 138 -8.22 -7.01 10.57
N ALA A 139 -9.26 -7.26 9.78
CA ALA A 139 -9.39 -8.43 8.94
C ALA A 139 -8.28 -8.47 7.88
N PHE A 140 -8.03 -7.35 7.20
CA PHE A 140 -6.94 -7.20 6.24
C PHE A 140 -5.58 -7.54 6.85
N LEU A 141 -5.25 -6.94 8.00
CA LEU A 141 -3.95 -7.16 8.64
C LEU A 141 -3.76 -8.61 9.11
N ARG A 142 -4.83 -9.26 9.60
CA ARG A 142 -4.79 -10.69 9.96
C ARG A 142 -4.62 -11.57 8.72
N ARG A 143 -5.35 -11.30 7.65
CA ARG A 143 -5.25 -12.03 6.38
C ARG A 143 -3.84 -11.94 5.79
N MET A 144 -3.23 -10.75 5.87
CA MET A 144 -1.85 -10.52 5.46
C MET A 144 -0.82 -11.05 6.46
N ASN A 145 -1.22 -11.85 7.47
CA ASN A 145 -0.34 -12.43 8.50
C ASN A 145 0.60 -11.41 9.18
N TYR A 146 0.18 -10.13 9.30
CA TYR A 146 0.98 -9.18 10.05
C TYR A 146 1.02 -9.53 11.54
N PRO A 147 2.21 -9.47 12.18
CA PRO A 147 2.35 -9.70 13.61
C PRO A 147 1.42 -8.83 14.46
N VAL A 148 0.97 -9.33 15.60
CA VAL A 148 0.04 -8.63 16.51
C VAL A 148 0.55 -7.22 16.87
N GLU A 149 1.86 -7.05 17.06
CA GLU A 149 2.45 -5.76 17.39
C GLU A 149 2.32 -4.77 16.22
N MET A 150 2.44 -5.23 14.98
CA MET A 150 2.19 -4.40 13.80
C MET A 150 0.70 -4.01 13.69
N GLN A 151 -0.20 -4.97 13.94
CA GLN A 151 -1.65 -4.69 13.96
C GLN A 151 -2.00 -3.62 14.99
N LYS A 152 -1.45 -3.71 16.22
CA LYS A 152 -1.62 -2.70 17.27
C LYS A 152 -1.05 -1.34 16.87
N SER A 153 0.13 -1.31 16.22
CA SER A 153 0.75 -0.07 15.76
C SER A 153 -0.11 0.64 14.71
N VAL A 154 -0.61 -0.10 13.70
CA VAL A 154 -1.53 0.45 12.70
C VAL A 154 -2.83 0.95 13.35
N GLN A 155 -3.36 0.21 14.32
CA GLN A 155 -4.57 0.63 15.03
C GLN A 155 -4.35 1.92 15.83
N ARG A 156 -3.22 2.04 16.55
CA ARG A 156 -2.88 3.26 17.29
C ARG A 156 -2.79 4.50 16.40
N LEU A 157 -2.23 4.37 15.20
CA LEU A 157 -2.16 5.47 14.23
C LEU A 157 -3.53 5.77 13.59
N SER A 158 -4.35 4.75 13.36
CA SER A 158 -5.61 4.88 12.62
C SER A 158 -6.74 5.50 13.45
N LEU A 159 -6.85 5.16 14.73
CA LEU A 159 -7.94 5.65 15.60
C LEU A 159 -7.98 7.17 15.72
N PRO A 160 -6.85 7.86 15.98
CA PRO A 160 -6.82 9.32 15.98
C PRO A 160 -7.23 9.94 14.65
N ILE A 161 -6.79 9.36 13.53
CA ILE A 161 -7.13 9.84 12.18
C ILE A 161 -8.63 9.72 11.93
N GLN A 162 -9.24 8.59 12.28
CA GLN A 162 -10.69 8.39 12.13
C GLN A 162 -11.50 9.34 13.04
N ALA A 163 -11.07 9.50 14.30
CA ALA A 163 -11.71 10.43 15.23
C ALA A 163 -11.63 11.86 14.70
N PHE A 164 -10.48 12.26 14.18
CA PHE A 164 -10.27 13.55 13.55
C PHE A 164 -11.24 13.76 12.37
N ASN A 165 -11.29 12.81 11.43
CA ASN A 165 -12.12 12.89 10.24
C ASN A 165 -13.62 13.00 10.59
N LYS A 166 -14.08 12.30 11.64
CA LYS A 166 -15.45 12.39 12.14
C LYS A 166 -15.79 13.76 12.75
N CYS A 167 -14.84 14.41 13.41
CA CYS A 167 -15.07 15.67 14.12
C CYS A 167 -14.91 16.91 13.23
N HIS A 168 -14.02 16.87 12.24
CA HIS A 168 -13.59 18.09 11.55
C HIS A 168 -14.25 18.37 10.20
N HIS A 169 -14.89 17.39 9.56
CA HIS A 169 -15.69 17.57 8.33
C HIS A 169 -15.11 18.61 7.34
N GLY A 170 -13.78 18.59 7.13
CA GLY A 170 -13.08 19.53 6.23
C GLY A 170 -12.86 20.94 6.79
N LYS A 171 -13.09 21.21 8.08
CA LYS A 171 -12.79 22.50 8.69
C LYS A 171 -11.29 22.57 9.07
N PRO A 172 -10.61 23.72 8.87
CA PRO A 172 -9.22 23.88 9.27
C PRO A 172 -9.06 23.71 10.79
N LEU A 173 -7.99 23.01 11.18
CA LEU A 173 -7.62 22.84 12.59
C LEU A 173 -7.20 24.18 13.20
N THR A 174 -7.74 24.46 14.37
CA THR A 174 -7.22 25.55 15.22
C THR A 174 -5.98 25.07 15.99
N ASP A 175 -5.05 25.98 16.32
CA ASP A 175 -3.87 25.66 17.14
C ASP A 175 -4.23 25.00 18.48
N ALA A 176 -5.36 25.39 19.07
CA ALA A 176 -5.86 24.81 20.32
C ALA A 176 -6.27 23.32 20.13
N ALA A 177 -6.92 23.00 19.00
CA ALA A 177 -7.30 21.63 18.65
C ALA A 177 -6.03 20.79 18.40
N LEU A 178 -5.04 21.31 17.69
CA LEU A 178 -3.75 20.64 17.45
C LEU A 178 -3.01 20.30 18.76
N ARG A 179 -2.91 21.27 19.69
CA ARG A 179 -2.27 21.05 21.01
C ARG A 179 -2.98 19.98 21.82
N ARG A 180 -4.34 19.98 21.81
CA ARG A 180 -5.13 18.97 22.50
C ARG A 180 -4.88 17.57 21.93
N LEU A 181 -4.87 17.47 20.62
CA LEU A 181 -4.58 16.22 19.90
C LEU A 181 -3.15 15.72 20.17
N GLN A 182 -2.15 16.61 20.20
CA GLN A 182 -0.78 16.26 20.56
C GLN A 182 -0.68 15.66 21.99
N TYR A 183 -1.45 16.19 22.94
CA TYR A 183 -1.49 15.67 24.30
C TYR A 183 -2.18 14.30 24.37
N GLU A 184 -3.29 14.12 23.66
CA GLU A 184 -4.06 12.87 23.64
C GLU A 184 -3.31 11.73 22.93
N TRP A 185 -2.44 12.03 21.95
CA TRP A 185 -1.75 11.02 21.11
C TRP A 185 -0.36 10.60 21.61
N ASN A 186 0.01 10.98 22.79
CA ASN A 186 1.10 10.48 23.64
C ASN A 186 2.23 9.72 22.91
N GLY A 187 3.12 10.43 22.22
CA GLY A 187 4.31 9.89 21.56
C GLY A 187 4.14 9.50 20.08
N GLU A 188 2.93 9.32 19.59
CA GLU A 188 2.62 9.04 18.16
C GLU A 188 2.15 10.32 17.43
N ALA A 189 2.12 11.46 18.13
CA ALA A 189 1.55 12.71 17.61
C ALA A 189 2.22 13.18 16.30
N SER A 190 3.53 13.02 16.18
CA SER A 190 4.27 13.42 14.96
C SER A 190 3.81 12.62 13.75
N SER A 191 3.78 11.30 13.84
CA SER A 191 3.37 10.42 12.74
C SER A 191 1.89 10.58 12.40
N VAL A 192 1.02 10.77 13.41
CA VAL A 192 -0.41 11.04 13.18
C VAL A 192 -0.62 12.38 12.47
N LEU A 193 0.06 13.45 12.92
CA LEU A 193 -0.03 14.76 12.28
C LEU A 193 0.51 14.75 10.86
N HIS A 194 1.61 14.04 10.62
CA HIS A 194 2.13 13.87 9.27
C HIS A 194 1.12 13.13 8.37
N LEU A 195 0.57 12.01 8.82
CA LEU A 195 -0.45 11.27 8.09
C LEU A 195 -1.69 12.14 7.80
N LEU A 196 -2.18 12.89 8.79
CA LEU A 196 -3.28 13.83 8.58
C LEU A 196 -2.95 14.89 7.54
N SER A 197 -1.74 15.44 7.55
CA SER A 197 -1.32 16.43 6.55
C SER A 197 -1.30 15.86 5.14
N VAL A 198 -0.91 14.60 4.98
CA VAL A 198 -0.89 13.90 3.67
C VAL A 198 -2.30 13.52 3.21
N ILE A 199 -3.15 13.08 4.15
CA ILE A 199 -4.53 12.67 3.87
C ILE A 199 -5.41 13.86 3.43
N HIS A 200 -5.15 15.06 3.96
CA HIS A 200 -5.97 16.25 3.73
C HIS A 200 -5.37 17.25 2.72
N GLN A 201 -4.32 16.88 1.99
CA GLN A 201 -3.81 17.61 0.82
C GLN A 201 -4.65 17.31 -0.43
#